data_1fa5eccecfbdcb5080804a44cac1b3ad
#
_entry.id   1fa5eccecfbdcb5080804a44cac1b3ad
#
_cell.length_a   1.000
_cell.length_b   1.000
_cell.length_c   1.000
_cell.angle_alpha   90.00
_cell.angle_beta   90.00
_cell.angle_gamma   90.00
#
_symmetry.space_group_name_H-M   'P 1'
#
loop_
_entity.id
_entity.type
_entity.pdbx_description
1 polymer ?
#
loop_
_entity_poly.entity_id
_entity_poly.type
_entity_poly.pdbx_seq_one_letter_code
_entity_poly.pdbx_strand_id
1 'polypeptide(L)'
;MLFRSLRALERRFEAGKTHAVVVVAEGAGQELLEGVEERDASGNILKKDIGEFLKRRISAHFREKGFPSAVKYIDPSYIIRSCPARGTDAMRCYGLARAAVHAAMAGRTDCVVGNIGESYALVSIALATIERQKLNVDGQVWRSVLDATGQEFYFNGTPRGRSGGAFAP
;
A
#
# COMPACT_ATOMS: atom_id res chain seq x y z
N MET A 1 -13.34 2.39 6.43
CA MET A 1 -12.08 1.61 6.33
C MET A 1 -11.85 0.73 7.56
N LEU A 2 -11.70 1.25 8.74
CA LEU A 2 -11.38 0.53 9.99
C LEU A 2 -12.30 -0.67 10.29
N PHE A 3 -13.63 -0.50 10.20
CA PHE A 3 -14.60 -1.57 10.47
C PHE A 3 -14.45 -2.79 9.55
N ARG A 4 -14.08 -2.59 8.28
CA ARG A 4 -13.86 -3.70 7.34
C ARG A 4 -12.62 -4.50 7.71
N SER A 5 -11.55 -3.81 8.12
CA SER A 5 -10.31 -4.45 8.55
C SER A 5 -10.51 -5.27 9.82
N LEU A 6 -11.23 -4.74 10.81
CA LEU A 6 -11.55 -5.47 12.04
C LEU A 6 -12.41 -6.71 11.76
N ARG A 7 -13.45 -6.60 10.93
CA ARG A 7 -14.26 -7.74 10.52
C ARG A 7 -13.47 -8.79 9.73
N ALA A 8 -12.53 -8.39 8.89
CA ALA A 8 -11.69 -9.33 8.17
C ALA A 8 -10.79 -10.13 9.13
N LEU A 9 -10.27 -9.46 10.15
CA LEU A 9 -9.49 -10.10 11.22
C LEU A 9 -10.35 -11.05 12.05
N GLU A 10 -11.55 -10.64 12.49
CA GLU A 10 -12.50 -11.50 13.22
C GLU A 10 -12.76 -12.80 12.45
N ARG A 11 -13.21 -12.69 11.20
CA ARG A 11 -13.51 -13.86 10.36
C ARG A 11 -12.32 -14.78 10.17
N ARG A 12 -11.11 -14.21 10.12
CA ARG A 12 -9.89 -15.00 10.04
C ARG A 12 -9.68 -15.84 11.31
N PHE A 13 -9.91 -15.26 12.48
CA PHE A 13 -9.82 -15.97 13.76
C PHE A 13 -10.95 -16.97 13.93
N GLU A 14 -12.18 -16.64 13.59
CA GLU A 14 -13.35 -17.55 13.58
C GLU A 14 -13.13 -18.76 12.65
N ALA A 15 -12.39 -18.57 11.56
CA ALA A 15 -11.95 -19.65 10.67
C ALA A 15 -10.76 -20.45 11.20
N GLY A 16 -10.38 -20.29 12.47
CA GLY A 16 -9.32 -21.07 13.14
C GLY A 16 -7.89 -20.62 12.79
N LYS A 17 -7.71 -19.46 12.17
CA LYS A 17 -6.36 -18.93 11.89
C LYS A 17 -5.82 -18.21 13.13
N THR A 18 -4.64 -18.56 13.58
CA THR A 18 -4.04 -18.08 14.84
C THR A 18 -3.19 -16.81 14.67
N HIS A 19 -2.97 -16.36 13.44
CA HIS A 19 -2.16 -15.16 13.16
C HIS A 19 -2.71 -14.37 11.98
N ALA A 20 -2.36 -13.10 11.94
CA ALA A 20 -2.65 -12.22 10.81
C ALA A 20 -1.50 -11.22 10.62
N VAL A 21 -1.31 -10.77 9.39
CA VAL A 21 -0.42 -9.66 9.06
C VAL A 21 -1.27 -8.56 8.40
N VAL A 22 -1.17 -7.36 8.96
CA VAL A 22 -1.85 -6.17 8.41
C VAL A 22 -0.78 -5.25 7.85
N VAL A 23 -0.84 -5.00 6.55
CA VAL A 23 0.03 -4.03 5.88
C VAL A 23 -0.77 -2.78 5.61
N VAL A 24 -0.28 -1.64 6.05
CA VAL A 24 -0.94 -0.35 5.88
C VAL A 24 0.04 0.68 5.32
N ALA A 25 -0.41 1.44 4.32
CA ALA A 25 0.37 2.55 3.81
C ALA A 25 0.36 3.72 4.80
N GLU A 26 1.48 4.43 4.94
CA GLU A 26 1.64 5.58 5.83
C GLU A 26 0.56 6.66 5.63
N GLY A 27 0.14 6.89 4.39
CA GLY A 27 -0.90 7.85 4.07
C GLY A 27 -2.34 7.35 4.21
N ALA A 28 -2.55 6.09 4.60
CA ALA A 28 -3.90 5.55 4.74
C ALA A 28 -4.51 5.94 6.08
N GLY A 29 -5.83 6.21 6.08
CA GLY A 29 -6.59 6.43 7.31
C GLY A 29 -6.21 7.70 8.08
N GLN A 30 -5.55 8.65 7.45
CA GLN A 30 -5.16 9.91 8.11
C GLN A 30 -6.38 10.68 8.62
N GLU A 31 -7.53 10.50 7.97
CA GLU A 31 -8.83 11.05 8.40
C GLU A 31 -9.34 10.48 9.73
N LEU A 32 -8.76 9.39 10.21
CA LEU A 32 -9.12 8.75 11.49
C LEU A 32 -8.27 9.26 12.65
N LEU A 33 -7.27 10.07 12.37
CA LEU A 33 -6.28 10.54 13.33
C LEU A 33 -6.54 12.01 13.67
N GLU A 34 -6.90 12.26 14.91
CA GLU A 34 -7.12 13.61 15.42
C GLU A 34 -5.79 14.37 15.62
N GLY A 35 -5.85 15.69 15.62
CA GLY A 35 -4.74 16.59 15.89
C GLY A 35 -4.41 17.53 14.74
N VAL A 36 -3.57 18.51 15.02
CA VAL A 36 -3.15 19.56 14.08
C VAL A 36 -2.27 19.00 12.99
N GLU A 37 -2.36 19.53 11.78
CA GLU A 37 -1.42 19.27 10.70
C GLU A 37 -0.08 19.94 11.03
N GLU A 38 0.93 19.13 11.19
CA GLU A 38 2.32 19.59 11.31
C GLU A 38 3.01 19.49 9.94
N ARG A 39 3.97 20.39 9.71
CA ARG A 39 4.77 20.38 8.46
C ARG A 39 6.25 20.22 8.78
N ASP A 40 6.94 19.50 7.89
CA ASP A 40 8.39 19.39 7.95
C ASP A 40 9.07 20.70 7.49
N ALA A 41 10.41 20.76 7.61
CA ALA A 41 11.19 21.92 7.17
C ALA A 41 11.07 22.21 5.66
N SER A 42 10.60 21.25 4.86
CA SER A 42 10.38 21.37 3.43
C SER A 42 8.93 21.77 3.09
N GLY A 43 8.07 21.97 4.10
CA GLY A 43 6.66 22.34 3.95
C GLY A 43 5.71 21.17 3.68
N ASN A 44 6.18 19.91 3.70
CA ASN A 44 5.32 18.75 3.53
C ASN A 44 4.53 18.47 4.81
N ILE A 45 3.28 18.02 4.66
CA ILE A 45 2.45 17.60 5.79
C ILE A 45 3.03 16.32 6.37
N LEU A 46 3.39 16.37 7.66
CA LEU A 46 3.80 15.22 8.43
C LEU A 46 2.59 14.31 8.66
N LYS A 47 2.75 13.05 8.29
CA LYS A 47 1.69 12.06 8.49
C LYS A 47 1.75 11.52 9.91
N LYS A 48 0.58 11.37 10.51
CA LYS A 48 0.42 10.79 11.84
C LYS A 48 0.59 9.28 11.77
N ASP A 49 1.04 8.67 12.87
CA ASP A 49 1.33 7.24 12.94
C ASP A 49 0.04 6.39 12.94
N ILE A 50 -0.36 5.96 11.74
CA ILE A 50 -1.49 5.06 11.54
C ILE A 50 -1.21 3.67 12.10
N GLY A 51 0.04 3.24 12.18
CA GLY A 51 0.42 1.92 12.69
C GLY A 51 0.16 1.80 14.20
N GLU A 52 0.60 2.77 15.01
CA GLU A 52 0.29 2.81 16.45
C GLU A 52 -1.21 2.96 16.71
N PHE A 53 -1.91 3.76 15.91
CA PHE A 53 -3.36 3.87 16.01
C PHE A 53 -4.04 2.52 15.78
N LEU A 54 -3.69 1.83 14.70
CA LEU A 54 -4.27 0.51 14.37
C LEU A 54 -3.93 -0.53 15.44
N LYS A 55 -2.69 -0.56 15.93
CA LYS A 55 -2.28 -1.46 17.02
C LYS A 55 -3.18 -1.30 18.24
N ARG A 56 -3.41 -0.06 18.68
CA ARG A 56 -4.31 0.22 19.83
C ARG A 56 -5.75 -0.19 19.55
N ARG A 57 -6.26 0.13 18.37
CA ARG A 57 -7.65 -0.19 17.98
C ARG A 57 -7.90 -1.67 17.83
N ILE A 58 -6.98 -2.40 17.19
CA ILE A 58 -7.07 -3.85 17.05
C ILE A 58 -6.97 -4.52 18.43
N SER A 59 -6.00 -4.13 19.26
CA SER A 59 -5.86 -4.70 20.59
C SER A 59 -7.08 -4.48 21.49
N ALA A 60 -7.68 -3.27 21.44
CA ALA A 60 -8.91 -2.98 22.18
C ALA A 60 -10.07 -3.85 21.70
N HIS A 61 -10.28 -3.92 20.39
CA HIS A 61 -11.36 -4.67 19.77
C HIS A 61 -11.32 -6.16 20.10
N PHE A 62 -10.13 -6.78 20.00
CA PHE A 62 -9.97 -8.20 20.30
C PHE A 62 -10.13 -8.50 21.79
N ARG A 63 -9.70 -7.58 22.67
CA ARG A 63 -9.93 -7.69 24.12
C ARG A 63 -11.43 -7.63 24.44
N GLU A 64 -12.18 -6.72 23.85
CA GLU A 64 -13.65 -6.61 24.02
C GLU A 64 -14.37 -7.88 23.58
N LYS A 65 -13.87 -8.52 22.54
CA LYS A 65 -14.40 -9.80 22.00
C LYS A 65 -13.91 -11.05 22.75
N GLY A 66 -13.03 -10.90 23.73
CA GLY A 66 -12.46 -12.03 24.47
C GLY A 66 -11.46 -12.88 23.69
N PHE A 67 -10.95 -12.40 22.55
CA PHE A 67 -9.92 -13.10 21.80
C PHE A 67 -8.52 -12.78 22.35
N PRO A 68 -7.71 -13.80 22.72
CA PRO A 68 -6.33 -13.57 23.10
C PRO A 68 -5.52 -13.07 21.89
N SER A 69 -4.93 -11.90 22.01
CA SER A 69 -4.15 -11.33 20.91
C SER A 69 -2.94 -10.54 21.40
N ALA A 70 -1.82 -10.68 20.71
CA ALA A 70 -0.62 -9.89 20.90
C ALA A 70 -0.32 -9.14 19.58
N VAL A 71 -0.58 -7.85 19.55
CA VAL A 71 -0.36 -7.02 18.36
C VAL A 71 1.01 -6.37 18.43
N LYS A 72 1.87 -6.68 17.47
CA LYS A 72 3.19 -6.06 17.28
C LYS A 72 3.12 -5.10 16.10
N TYR A 73 3.66 -3.91 16.27
CA TYR A 73 3.84 -2.93 15.21
C TYR A 73 5.31 -2.88 14.79
N ILE A 74 5.54 -2.87 13.49
CA ILE A 74 6.86 -2.77 12.89
C ILE A 74 6.79 -1.68 11.82
N ASP A 75 7.63 -0.65 11.95
CA ASP A 75 7.89 0.31 10.89
C ASP A 75 9.17 -0.10 10.13
N PRO A 76 9.04 -0.67 8.91
CA PRO A 76 10.18 -1.14 8.16
C PRO A 76 10.83 -0.05 7.28
N SER A 77 10.46 1.22 7.42
CA SER A 77 10.78 2.31 6.48
C SER A 77 12.27 2.39 6.12
N TYR A 78 13.15 2.39 7.10
CA TYR A 78 14.61 2.44 6.86
C TYR A 78 15.16 1.11 6.35
N ILE A 79 14.62 -0.01 6.82
CA ILE A 79 15.03 -1.36 6.41
C ILE A 79 14.74 -1.55 4.92
N ILE A 80 13.54 -1.19 4.48
CA ILE A 80 13.14 -1.32 3.06
C ILE A 80 14.00 -0.43 2.16
N ARG A 81 14.29 0.81 2.58
CA ARG A 81 15.11 1.74 1.80
C ARG A 81 16.57 1.29 1.67
N SER A 82 17.09 0.54 2.61
CA SER A 82 18.46 0.01 2.59
C SER A 82 18.60 -1.34 1.88
N CYS A 83 17.50 -1.99 1.54
CA CYS A 83 17.54 -3.25 0.81
C CYS A 83 17.96 -3.03 -0.65
N PRO A 84 18.95 -3.79 -1.18
CA PRO A 84 19.30 -3.73 -2.58
C PRO A 84 18.16 -4.25 -3.45
N ALA A 85 17.97 -3.64 -4.62
CA ALA A 85 17.01 -4.10 -5.62
C ALA A 85 17.38 -5.49 -6.13
N ARG A 86 16.40 -6.35 -6.34
CA ARG A 86 16.60 -7.74 -6.80
C ARG A 86 15.78 -8.05 -8.04
N GLY A 87 16.28 -8.98 -8.86
CA GLY A 87 15.57 -9.52 -10.01
C GLY A 87 15.04 -8.44 -10.96
N THR A 88 13.76 -8.45 -11.20
CA THR A 88 13.08 -7.50 -12.10
C THR A 88 13.23 -6.04 -11.68
N ASP A 89 13.32 -5.75 -10.39
CA ASP A 89 13.51 -4.39 -9.90
C ASP A 89 14.92 -3.87 -10.24
N ALA A 90 15.94 -4.72 -10.11
CA ALA A 90 17.30 -4.38 -10.51
C ALA A 90 17.37 -4.09 -12.02
N MET A 91 16.72 -4.92 -12.85
CA MET A 91 16.65 -4.71 -14.29
C MET A 91 15.93 -3.39 -14.66
N ARG A 92 14.82 -3.09 -13.99
CA ARG A 92 14.10 -1.82 -14.16
C ARG A 92 14.96 -0.64 -13.77
N CYS A 93 15.61 -0.68 -12.61
CA CYS A 93 16.51 0.38 -12.16
C CYS A 93 17.63 0.63 -13.16
N TYR A 94 18.25 -0.45 -13.68
CA TYR A 94 19.29 -0.33 -14.69
C TYR A 94 18.77 0.32 -15.98
N GLY A 95 17.60 -0.09 -16.46
CA GLY A 95 16.98 0.47 -17.66
C GLY A 95 16.63 1.95 -17.50
N LEU A 96 16.03 2.31 -16.36
CA LEU A 96 15.71 3.70 -16.03
C LEU A 96 16.97 4.57 -15.92
N ALA A 97 18.00 4.08 -15.24
CA ALA A 97 19.27 4.80 -15.09
C ALA A 97 19.95 5.03 -16.45
N ARG A 98 20.01 4.01 -17.31
CA ARG A 98 20.56 4.14 -18.65
C ARG A 98 19.79 5.17 -19.48
N ALA A 99 18.47 5.12 -19.47
CA ALA A 99 17.63 6.08 -20.18
C ALA A 99 17.80 7.51 -19.64
N ALA A 100 17.97 7.68 -18.32
CA ALA A 100 18.22 8.97 -17.71
C ALA A 100 19.58 9.55 -18.14
N VAL A 101 20.64 8.72 -18.20
CA VAL A 101 21.95 9.15 -18.70
C VAL A 101 21.87 9.60 -20.17
N HIS A 102 21.21 8.83 -21.01
CA HIS A 102 21.02 9.21 -22.42
C HIS A 102 20.23 10.51 -22.56
N ALA A 103 19.19 10.72 -21.75
CA ALA A 103 18.42 11.96 -21.73
C ALA A 103 19.30 13.17 -21.35
N ALA A 104 20.10 13.02 -20.28
CA ALA A 104 21.03 14.06 -19.82
C ALA A 104 22.10 14.39 -20.88
N MET A 105 22.69 13.37 -21.51
CA MET A 105 23.67 13.55 -22.58
C MET A 105 23.08 14.19 -23.82
N ALA A 106 21.79 14.01 -24.07
CA ALA A 106 21.04 14.68 -25.15
C ALA A 106 20.55 16.10 -24.77
N GLY A 107 20.97 16.64 -23.60
CA GLY A 107 20.58 17.97 -23.13
C GLY A 107 19.10 18.08 -22.70
N ARG A 108 18.44 16.98 -22.41
CA ARG A 108 17.06 16.99 -21.91
C ARG A 108 17.06 17.37 -20.44
N THR A 109 16.31 18.41 -20.10
CA THR A 109 16.14 18.94 -18.74
C THR A 109 14.67 18.96 -18.37
N ASP A 110 14.35 19.20 -17.10
CA ASP A 110 12.98 19.31 -16.57
C ASP A 110 12.10 18.11 -16.88
N CYS A 111 12.69 16.91 -16.84
CA CYS A 111 11.98 15.68 -17.12
C CYS A 111 12.39 14.55 -16.18
N VAL A 112 11.51 13.59 -16.03
CA VAL A 112 11.75 12.30 -15.38
C VAL A 112 11.66 11.18 -16.41
N VAL A 113 12.43 10.12 -16.21
CA VAL A 113 12.27 8.90 -17.00
C VAL A 113 11.16 8.07 -16.37
N GLY A 114 10.10 7.84 -17.12
CA GLY A 114 9.00 6.97 -16.75
C GLY A 114 8.96 5.69 -17.57
N ASN A 115 8.08 4.78 -17.19
CA ASN A 115 7.79 3.59 -17.96
C ASN A 115 6.31 3.63 -18.40
N ILE A 116 6.08 3.51 -19.71
CA ILE A 116 4.75 3.44 -20.30
C ILE A 116 4.66 2.11 -21.06
N GLY A 117 3.95 1.15 -20.47
CA GLY A 117 3.98 -0.23 -20.95
C GLY A 117 5.39 -0.83 -20.85
N GLU A 118 5.95 -1.25 -21.97
CA GLU A 118 7.31 -1.82 -22.05
C GLU A 118 8.38 -0.78 -22.47
N SER A 119 7.99 0.46 -22.69
CA SER A 119 8.87 1.51 -23.22
C SER A 119 9.23 2.56 -22.16
N TYR A 120 10.47 3.04 -22.19
CA TYR A 120 10.88 4.19 -21.42
C TYR A 120 10.46 5.48 -22.11
N ALA A 121 9.89 6.40 -21.37
CA ALA A 121 9.43 7.70 -21.88
C ALA A 121 9.97 8.83 -21.01
N LEU A 122 10.26 9.96 -21.63
CA LEU A 122 10.55 11.21 -20.92
C LEU A 122 9.25 11.96 -20.66
N VAL A 123 8.98 12.23 -19.39
CA VAL A 123 7.80 12.93 -18.92
C VAL A 123 8.24 14.22 -18.26
N SER A 124 7.64 15.36 -18.59
CA SER A 124 7.97 16.62 -17.92
C SER A 124 7.65 16.52 -16.42
N ILE A 125 8.47 17.17 -15.59
CA ILE A 125 8.24 17.19 -14.12
C ILE A 125 6.87 17.80 -13.83
N ALA A 126 6.48 18.85 -14.52
CA ALA A 126 5.17 19.47 -14.38
C ALA A 126 4.01 18.47 -14.57
N LEU A 127 4.10 17.62 -15.60
CA LEU A 127 3.08 16.58 -15.85
C LEU A 127 3.14 15.47 -14.80
N ALA A 128 4.33 15.05 -14.41
CA ALA A 128 4.54 13.98 -13.43
C ALA A 128 4.05 14.34 -12.02
N THR A 129 3.91 15.63 -11.71
CA THR A 129 3.53 16.14 -10.39
C THR A 129 2.11 16.69 -10.30
N ILE A 130 1.33 16.65 -11.40
CA ILE A 130 -0.07 17.15 -11.40
C ILE A 130 -0.91 16.44 -10.35
N GLU A 131 -0.82 15.12 -10.28
CA GLU A 131 -1.59 14.32 -9.35
C GLU A 131 -0.74 13.23 -8.70
N ARG A 132 -1.05 12.93 -7.44
CA ARG A 132 -0.49 11.75 -6.78
C ARG A 132 -1.15 10.50 -7.33
N GLN A 133 -0.35 9.52 -7.73
CA GLN A 133 -0.88 8.21 -8.10
C GLN A 133 -1.60 7.57 -6.89
N LYS A 134 -2.85 7.17 -7.13
CA LYS A 134 -3.66 6.42 -6.18
C LYS A 134 -3.83 5.00 -6.68
N LEU A 135 -3.93 4.06 -5.74
CA LEU A 135 -4.27 2.69 -6.09
C LEU A 135 -5.68 2.64 -6.69
N ASN A 136 -5.78 2.07 -7.88
CA ASN A 136 -7.10 1.78 -8.46
C ASN A 136 -7.69 0.55 -7.76
N VAL A 137 -8.66 0.80 -6.87
CA VAL A 137 -9.32 -0.24 -6.08
C VAL A 137 -10.26 -1.14 -6.90
N ASP A 138 -10.60 -0.74 -8.11
CA ASP A 138 -11.39 -1.54 -9.07
C ASP A 138 -10.48 -2.27 -10.07
N GLY A 139 -9.18 -2.02 -10.02
CA GLY A 139 -8.19 -2.59 -10.91
C GLY A 139 -7.81 -4.05 -10.56
N GLN A 140 -7.23 -4.73 -11.54
CA GLN A 140 -6.86 -6.14 -11.42
C GLN A 140 -5.78 -6.38 -10.34
N VAL A 141 -4.83 -5.44 -10.19
CA VAL A 141 -3.79 -5.54 -9.15
C VAL A 141 -4.41 -5.61 -7.75
N TRP A 142 -5.40 -4.74 -7.46
CA TRP A 142 -6.09 -4.77 -6.18
C TRP A 142 -6.90 -6.04 -5.99
N ARG A 143 -7.57 -6.52 -7.02
CA ARG A 143 -8.30 -7.80 -6.98
C ARG A 143 -7.37 -8.96 -6.63
N SER A 144 -6.20 -9.04 -7.27
CA SER A 144 -5.21 -10.08 -6.98
C SER A 144 -4.74 -10.04 -5.51
N VAL A 145 -4.60 -8.84 -4.92
CA VAL A 145 -4.27 -8.70 -3.49
C VAL A 145 -5.39 -9.24 -2.61
N LEU A 146 -6.64 -8.93 -2.92
CA LEU A 146 -7.80 -9.42 -2.15
C LEU A 146 -7.93 -10.93 -2.23
N ASP A 147 -7.76 -11.51 -3.43
CA ASP A 147 -7.79 -12.95 -3.64
C ASP A 147 -6.66 -13.66 -2.88
N ALA A 148 -5.43 -13.17 -3.00
CA ALA A 148 -4.27 -13.74 -2.32
C ALA A 148 -4.36 -13.66 -0.78
N THR A 149 -5.08 -12.68 -0.26
CA THR A 149 -5.27 -12.47 1.18
C THR A 149 -6.59 -13.02 1.72
N GLY A 150 -7.44 -13.58 0.86
CA GLY A 150 -8.76 -14.13 1.21
C GLY A 150 -9.75 -13.06 1.70
N GLN A 151 -9.56 -11.81 1.30
CA GLN A 151 -10.46 -10.72 1.65
C GLN A 151 -11.65 -10.65 0.67
N GLU A 152 -12.77 -10.11 1.16
CA GLU A 152 -13.93 -9.90 0.31
C GLU A 152 -13.70 -8.73 -0.65
N PHE A 153 -14.13 -8.95 -1.89
CA PHE A 153 -14.16 -7.88 -2.89
C PHE A 153 -15.44 -7.06 -2.74
N TYR A 154 -15.29 -5.76 -2.62
CA TYR A 154 -16.39 -4.81 -2.59
C TYR A 154 -16.37 -3.99 -3.88
N PHE A 155 -17.47 -4.03 -4.62
CA PHE A 155 -17.69 -3.14 -5.75
C PHE A 155 -18.72 -2.08 -5.35
N ASN A 156 -18.36 -0.80 -5.47
CA ASN A 156 -19.20 0.34 -5.04
C ASN A 156 -19.78 0.20 -3.61
N GLY A 157 -19.00 -0.36 -2.70
CA GLY A 157 -19.43 -0.52 -1.30
C GLY A 157 -20.28 -1.74 -1.00
N THR A 158 -20.68 -2.50 -2.02
CA THR A 158 -21.47 -3.74 -1.87
C THR A 158 -20.56 -4.96 -1.95
N PRO A 159 -20.65 -5.92 -1.00
CA PRO A 159 -19.89 -7.16 -1.10
C PRO A 159 -20.34 -7.95 -2.32
N ARG A 160 -19.44 -8.25 -3.26
CA ARG A 160 -19.70 -9.27 -4.28
C ARG A 160 -19.43 -10.63 -3.65
N GLY A 161 -20.48 -11.44 -3.57
CA GLY A 161 -20.35 -12.83 -3.18
C GLY A 161 -19.27 -13.52 -4.01
N ARG A 162 -18.47 -14.38 -3.41
CA ARG A 162 -17.60 -15.29 -4.14
C ARG A 162 -18.46 -16.02 -5.16
N SER A 163 -18.29 -15.75 -6.44
CA SER A 163 -18.74 -16.64 -7.48
C SER A 163 -18.00 -17.96 -7.21
N GLY A 164 -18.75 -18.94 -6.71
CA GLY A 164 -18.22 -20.26 -6.38
C GLY A 164 -17.71 -20.94 -7.63
N GLY A 165 -16.45 -20.78 -7.93
CA GLY A 165 -15.66 -21.62 -8.77
C GLY A 165 -14.84 -22.52 -7.85
N ALA A 166 -15.46 -23.64 -7.41
CA ALA A 166 -14.72 -24.73 -6.84
C ALA A 166 -13.80 -25.27 -7.94
N PHE A 167 -12.54 -24.93 -7.89
CA PHE A 167 -11.52 -25.80 -8.46
C PHE A 167 -11.42 -26.99 -7.50
N ALA A 168 -12.08 -28.08 -7.84
CA ALA A 168 -11.82 -29.39 -7.27
C ALA A 168 -10.42 -29.86 -7.72
N PRO A 169 -9.71 -30.68 -6.89
CA PRO A 169 -8.35 -31.13 -7.13
C PRO A 169 -8.21 -31.99 -8.37
#